data_ed88681c30a2f922703978d3397a1598
#
_entry.id   ed88681c30a2f922703978d3397a1598
#
_cell.length_a   1.000
_cell.length_b   1.000
_cell.length_c   1.000
_cell.angle_alpha   90.00
_cell.angle_beta   90.00
_cell.angle_gamma   90.00
#
_symmetry.space_group_name_H-M   'P 1'
#
loop_
_entity.id
_entity.type
_entity.pdbx_description
1 polymer ?
#
loop_
_entity_poly.entity_id
_entity_poly.type
_entity_poly.pdbx_seq_one_letter_code
_entity_poly.pdbx_strand_id
1 'polypeptide(L)'
;MPVHDWTKVPAGIFHDFHHGWIFAIKDALNKGLLPAEYYALAEQYAGTYGPDVLTLQAPAGSPAQAPSQRNGGATTLAKPRRKPVAKTEMEFYRSKQKMITVRHVSDDEIIALLEIVSPGNKSHRGRFREFIEKAAWFLDQRVQLSIIDLFPPSSRDPNGVHGAIWKAISDEPYSLPRGKKNRTILSYECGM
;
A
#
# COMPACT_ATOMS: atom_id res chain seq x y z
N MET A 1 22.29 -13.62 -3.75
CA MET A 1 22.66 -12.27 -4.23
C MET A 1 22.87 -11.36 -3.04
N PRO A 2 23.92 -10.54 -3.01
CA PRO A 2 24.01 -9.51 -2.00
C PRO A 2 22.86 -8.53 -2.22
N VAL A 3 22.11 -8.21 -1.16
CA VAL A 3 21.07 -7.19 -1.22
C VAL A 3 21.74 -5.84 -1.37
N HIS A 4 21.35 -5.07 -2.40
CA HIS A 4 21.93 -3.76 -2.68
C HIS A 4 21.73 -2.79 -1.50
N ASP A 5 22.63 -1.83 -1.40
CA ASP A 5 22.44 -0.66 -0.54
C ASP A 5 21.48 0.32 -1.26
N TRP A 6 20.21 0.18 -1.00
CA TRP A 6 19.16 0.97 -1.65
C TRP A 6 19.23 2.46 -1.35
N THR A 7 20.01 2.87 -0.33
CA THR A 7 20.24 4.30 -0.06
C THR A 7 21.09 4.98 -1.13
N LYS A 8 21.83 4.19 -1.91
CA LYS A 8 22.74 4.66 -2.98
C LYS A 8 22.18 4.47 -4.39
N VAL A 9 20.97 3.94 -4.49
CA VAL A 9 20.35 3.62 -5.79
C VAL A 9 19.34 4.70 -6.16
N PRO A 10 19.31 5.18 -7.42
CA PRO A 10 18.30 6.12 -7.91
C PRO A 10 16.87 5.60 -7.66
N ALA A 11 15.97 6.51 -7.30
CA ALA A 11 14.59 6.19 -6.94
C ALA A 11 13.83 5.39 -8.02
N GLY A 12 14.10 5.65 -9.30
CA GLY A 12 13.50 4.94 -10.42
C GLY A 12 13.88 3.46 -10.46
N ILE A 13 15.14 3.13 -10.16
CA ILE A 13 15.62 1.74 -10.10
C ILE A 13 14.99 1.01 -8.92
N PHE A 14 14.90 1.66 -7.75
CA PHE A 14 14.20 1.07 -6.61
C PHE A 14 12.73 0.83 -6.93
N HIS A 15 12.08 1.75 -7.64
CA HIS A 15 10.67 1.63 -8.02
C HIS A 15 10.42 0.42 -8.91
N ASP A 16 11.26 0.20 -9.94
CA ASP A 16 11.18 -0.98 -10.81
C ASP A 16 11.36 -2.27 -10.02
N PHE A 17 12.40 -2.33 -9.19
CA PHE A 17 12.64 -3.46 -8.28
C PHE A 17 11.44 -3.71 -7.34
N HIS A 18 10.92 -2.65 -6.72
CA HIS A 18 9.81 -2.74 -5.78
C HIS A 18 8.56 -3.34 -6.43
N HIS A 19 8.22 -2.90 -7.64
CA HIS A 19 7.10 -3.47 -8.39
C HIS A 19 7.35 -4.92 -8.77
N GLY A 20 8.50 -5.23 -9.37
CA GLY A 20 8.86 -6.60 -9.73
C GLY A 20 8.79 -7.55 -8.53
N TRP A 21 9.26 -7.08 -7.37
CA TRP A 21 9.28 -7.90 -6.17
C TRP A 21 7.90 -8.12 -5.57
N ILE A 22 7.03 -7.11 -5.56
CA ILE A 22 5.61 -7.26 -5.16
C ILE A 22 4.92 -8.35 -5.99
N PHE A 23 5.07 -8.31 -7.31
CA PHE A 23 4.47 -9.32 -8.17
C PHE A 23 5.08 -10.71 -7.97
N ALA A 24 6.40 -10.81 -7.80
CA ALA A 24 7.06 -12.08 -7.54
C ALA A 24 6.60 -12.72 -6.22
N ILE A 25 6.46 -11.92 -5.15
CA ILE A 25 5.93 -12.39 -3.86
C ILE A 25 4.47 -12.83 -4.01
N LYS A 26 3.62 -11.99 -4.59
CA LYS A 26 2.21 -12.32 -4.84
C LYS A 26 2.07 -13.62 -5.62
N ASP A 27 2.85 -13.81 -6.69
CA ASP A 27 2.80 -15.02 -7.49
C ASP A 27 3.31 -16.25 -6.72
N ALA A 28 4.34 -16.11 -5.90
CA ALA A 28 4.84 -17.19 -5.06
C ALA A 28 3.79 -17.60 -4.00
N LEU A 29 3.11 -16.64 -3.38
CA LEU A 29 2.01 -16.89 -2.45
C LEU A 29 0.89 -17.70 -3.11
N ASN A 30 0.46 -17.31 -4.31
CA ASN A 30 -0.63 -17.97 -5.03
C ASN A 30 -0.23 -19.31 -5.67
N LYS A 31 1.07 -19.59 -5.84
CA LYS A 31 1.57 -20.86 -6.42
C LYS A 31 1.71 -22.00 -5.41
N GLY A 32 1.13 -21.88 -4.22
CA GLY A 32 1.03 -22.98 -3.26
C GLY A 32 1.68 -22.71 -1.91
N LEU A 33 2.06 -21.46 -1.60
CA LEU A 33 2.45 -21.07 -0.24
C LEU A 33 1.24 -20.76 0.64
N LEU A 34 0.14 -20.28 0.05
CA LEU A 34 -1.12 -20.06 0.75
C LEU A 34 -1.98 -21.34 0.68
N PRO A 35 -2.75 -21.64 1.75
CA PRO A 35 -3.83 -22.60 1.70
C PRO A 35 -4.87 -22.23 0.63
N ALA A 36 -5.66 -23.21 0.17
CA ALA A 36 -6.59 -23.04 -0.96
C ALA A 36 -7.71 -22.01 -0.68
N GLU A 37 -8.00 -21.75 0.59
CA GLU A 37 -9.00 -20.78 1.05
C GLU A 37 -8.54 -19.33 0.93
N TYR A 38 -7.26 -19.09 0.59
CA TYR A 38 -6.68 -17.76 0.52
C TYR A 38 -6.04 -17.48 -0.82
N TYR A 39 -6.04 -16.20 -1.18
CA TYR A 39 -5.35 -15.72 -2.37
C TYR A 39 -4.72 -14.34 -2.12
N ALA A 40 -3.65 -14.04 -2.85
CA ALA A 40 -2.92 -12.79 -2.73
C ALA A 40 -3.18 -11.88 -3.94
N LEU A 41 -3.40 -10.59 -3.68
CA LEU A 41 -3.50 -9.54 -4.70
C LEU A 41 -2.45 -8.46 -4.48
N ALA A 42 -1.94 -7.90 -5.58
CA ALA A 42 -1.15 -6.68 -5.52
C ALA A 42 -2.08 -5.48 -5.71
N GLU A 43 -2.29 -4.68 -4.67
CA GLU A 43 -3.25 -3.59 -4.67
C GLU A 43 -2.56 -2.23 -4.59
N GLN A 44 -3.25 -1.19 -5.08
CA GLN A 44 -2.89 0.20 -4.88
C GLN A 44 -3.86 0.77 -3.86
N TYR A 45 -3.31 1.28 -2.77
CA TYR A 45 -4.11 2.04 -1.83
C TYR A 45 -4.04 3.52 -2.21
N ALA A 46 -5.15 4.05 -2.67
CA ALA A 46 -5.30 5.47 -2.97
C ALA A 46 -6.33 6.06 -2.00
N GLY A 47 -5.91 6.45 -0.79
CA GLY A 47 -6.84 7.17 0.08
C GLY A 47 -6.65 6.97 1.58
N THR A 48 -7.39 7.71 2.33
CA THR A 48 -7.55 7.69 3.77
C THR A 48 -8.08 6.32 4.23
N TYR A 49 -7.53 5.82 5.33
CA TYR A 49 -7.81 4.59 6.05
C TYR A 49 -9.20 3.97 5.79
N GLY A 50 -9.21 2.83 5.15
CA GLY A 50 -10.37 2.01 4.86
C GLY A 50 -10.15 1.26 3.55
N PRO A 51 -10.58 -0.01 3.40
CA PRO A 51 -10.74 -0.56 2.08
C PRO A 51 -11.71 0.37 1.34
N ASP A 52 -11.29 0.96 0.21
CA ASP A 52 -12.23 1.31 -0.81
C ASP A 52 -12.86 0.00 -1.28
N VAL A 53 -13.81 -0.47 -0.50
CA VAL A 53 -14.84 -1.36 -1.01
C VAL A 53 -15.59 -0.48 -1.99
N LEU A 54 -15.10 -0.42 -3.22
CA LEU A 54 -15.95 -0.19 -4.36
C LEU A 54 -16.95 -1.34 -4.34
N THR A 55 -17.93 -1.21 -3.47
CA THR A 55 -19.19 -1.91 -3.64
C THR A 55 -19.71 -1.37 -4.96
N LEU A 56 -19.46 -2.11 -6.02
CA LEU A 56 -20.23 -2.00 -7.24
C LEU A 56 -21.65 -2.42 -6.85
N GLN A 57 -22.38 -1.52 -6.19
CA GLN A 57 -23.81 -1.60 -6.17
C GLN A 57 -24.22 -1.47 -7.63
N ALA A 58 -24.47 -2.60 -8.25
CA ALA A 58 -25.24 -2.61 -9.48
C ALA A 58 -26.48 -1.77 -9.22
N PRO A 59 -26.76 -0.72 -9.98
CA PRO A 59 -27.98 0.07 -9.78
C PRO A 59 -29.14 -0.90 -9.94
N ALA A 60 -29.88 -1.10 -8.85
CA ALA A 60 -31.16 -1.81 -8.86
C ALA A 60 -32.01 -1.17 -9.95
N GLY A 61 -32.46 -2.00 -10.90
CA GLY A 61 -33.06 -1.60 -12.15
C GLY A 61 -34.05 -0.44 -12.04
N SER A 62 -33.77 0.63 -12.75
CA SER A 62 -34.77 1.56 -13.21
C SER A 62 -35.22 1.15 -14.61
N PRO A 63 -36.52 1.11 -14.87
CA PRO A 63 -37.03 0.67 -16.18
C PRO A 63 -36.58 1.65 -17.27
N ALA A 64 -36.15 1.10 -18.37
CA ALA A 64 -35.75 1.79 -19.58
C ALA A 64 -36.88 2.73 -20.04
N GLN A 65 -36.66 4.03 -19.95
CA GLN A 65 -37.45 5.01 -20.71
C GLN A 65 -36.78 5.24 -22.10
N ALA A 66 -37.53 4.98 -23.13
CA ALA A 66 -37.16 5.17 -24.51
C ALA A 66 -36.72 6.62 -24.77
N PRO A 67 -35.76 6.85 -25.71
CA PRO A 67 -35.33 8.19 -26.04
C PRO A 67 -36.36 8.89 -26.91
N SER A 68 -36.97 9.97 -26.43
CA SER A 68 -37.70 10.91 -27.27
C SER A 68 -36.69 11.77 -28.04
N GLN A 69 -36.74 11.68 -29.33
CA GLN A 69 -36.07 12.59 -30.28
C GLN A 69 -36.48 14.04 -30.02
N ARG A 70 -35.52 14.91 -29.73
CA ARG A 70 -35.67 16.34 -29.95
C ARG A 70 -34.45 16.91 -30.68
N ASN A 71 -34.78 17.53 -31.80
CA ASN A 71 -33.92 18.22 -32.74
C ASN A 71 -33.07 19.34 -32.15
N GLY A 72 -31.88 19.49 -32.71
CA GLY A 72 -31.33 20.77 -33.09
C GLY A 72 -30.63 21.58 -32.03
N GLY A 73 -29.30 21.64 -32.13
CA GLY A 73 -28.49 22.62 -31.47
C GLY A 73 -27.09 22.08 -31.22
N ALA A 74 -26.18 22.20 -32.19
CA ALA A 74 -24.77 21.87 -32.02
C ALA A 74 -24.13 22.89 -31.06
N THR A 75 -24.23 22.63 -29.77
CA THR A 75 -23.42 23.32 -28.77
C THR A 75 -22.06 22.67 -28.77
N THR A 76 -21.08 23.29 -29.39
CA THR A 76 -19.67 22.94 -29.31
C THR A 76 -19.22 23.10 -27.84
N LEU A 77 -19.28 22.02 -27.07
CA LEU A 77 -18.70 21.98 -25.74
C LEU A 77 -17.21 22.18 -25.90
N ALA A 78 -16.73 23.37 -25.50
CA ALA A 78 -15.31 23.67 -25.43
C ALA A 78 -14.62 22.61 -24.55
N LYS A 79 -13.71 21.86 -25.18
CA LYS A 79 -12.87 20.86 -24.48
C LYS A 79 -12.20 21.55 -23.29
N PRO A 80 -12.40 21.11 -22.04
CA PRO A 80 -11.76 21.73 -20.90
C PRO A 80 -10.25 21.69 -21.11
N ARG A 81 -9.60 22.86 -21.14
CA ARG A 81 -8.15 22.97 -21.18
C ARG A 81 -7.62 22.36 -19.87
N ARG A 82 -7.24 21.09 -19.90
CA ARG A 82 -6.48 20.50 -18.82
C ARG A 82 -5.13 21.22 -18.78
N LYS A 83 -4.90 22.01 -17.74
CA LYS A 83 -3.55 22.49 -17.43
C LYS A 83 -2.73 21.24 -17.12
N PRO A 84 -1.61 20.96 -17.82
CA PRO A 84 -0.72 19.89 -17.45
C PRO A 84 -0.15 20.26 -16.09
N VAL A 85 -0.59 19.58 -15.04
CA VAL A 85 0.04 19.66 -13.73
C VAL A 85 1.25 18.75 -13.84
N ALA A 86 2.43 19.33 -13.96
CA ALA A 86 3.67 18.59 -13.87
C ALA A 86 3.76 18.01 -12.45
N LYS A 87 3.42 16.73 -12.31
CA LYS A 87 3.68 16.01 -11.06
C LYS A 87 5.19 15.77 -10.99
N THR A 88 5.80 16.07 -9.85
CA THR A 88 7.17 15.70 -9.62
C THR A 88 7.28 14.16 -9.69
N GLU A 89 8.44 13.66 -10.11
CA GLU A 89 8.72 12.22 -10.15
C GLU A 89 8.36 11.54 -8.81
N MET A 90 8.63 12.23 -7.71
CA MET A 90 8.30 11.79 -6.36
C MET A 90 6.78 11.72 -6.11
N GLU A 91 5.97 12.63 -6.62
CA GLU A 91 4.51 12.59 -6.51
C GLU A 91 3.89 11.49 -7.35
N PHE A 92 4.45 11.23 -8.53
CA PHE A 92 4.06 10.10 -9.36
C PHE A 92 4.33 8.76 -8.65
N TYR A 93 5.48 8.61 -7.96
CA TYR A 93 5.79 7.43 -7.17
C TYR A 93 4.92 7.30 -5.90
N ARG A 94 4.55 8.41 -5.26
CA ARG A 94 3.62 8.43 -4.12
C ARG A 94 2.24 7.90 -4.47
N SER A 95 1.76 8.17 -5.69
CA SER A 95 0.43 7.73 -6.11
C SER A 95 0.33 6.24 -6.47
N LYS A 96 1.46 5.51 -6.44
CA LYS A 96 1.54 4.11 -6.87
C LYS A 96 2.09 3.18 -5.78
N GLN A 97 1.82 3.47 -4.52
CA GLN A 97 2.15 2.52 -3.45
C GLN A 97 1.32 1.25 -3.65
N LYS A 98 1.99 0.15 -3.92
CA LYS A 98 1.40 -1.18 -4.01
C LYS A 98 1.75 -1.96 -2.76
N MET A 99 0.76 -2.60 -2.20
CA MET A 99 0.88 -3.56 -1.14
C MET A 99 0.36 -4.91 -1.63
N ILE A 100 0.64 -5.97 -0.91
CA ILE A 100 0.05 -7.27 -1.15
C ILE A 100 -0.97 -7.51 -0.05
N THR A 101 -2.23 -7.75 -0.44
CA THR A 101 -3.28 -8.22 0.45
C THR A 101 -3.44 -9.71 0.29
N VAL A 102 -3.66 -10.43 1.39
CA VAL A 102 -4.11 -11.81 1.40
C VAL A 102 -5.56 -11.80 1.82
N ARG A 103 -6.39 -12.43 1.01
CA ARG A 103 -7.85 -12.43 1.17
C ARG A 103 -8.39 -13.84 1.27
N HIS A 104 -9.50 -13.99 1.97
CA HIS A 104 -10.26 -15.23 2.02
C HIS A 104 -11.20 -15.34 0.81
N VAL A 105 -11.33 -16.54 0.22
CA VAL A 105 -12.09 -16.74 -1.04
C VAL A 105 -13.61 -16.59 -0.89
N SER A 106 -14.16 -16.78 0.33
CA SER A 106 -15.63 -16.77 0.53
C SER A 106 -16.24 -15.37 0.53
N ASP A 107 -15.55 -14.40 1.11
CA ASP A 107 -16.11 -13.09 1.44
C ASP A 107 -15.19 -11.92 1.04
N ASP A 108 -14.06 -12.24 0.42
CA ASP A 108 -13.06 -11.27 -0.02
C ASP A 108 -12.46 -10.45 1.14
N GLU A 109 -12.58 -10.94 2.38
CA GLU A 109 -12.06 -10.29 3.57
C GLU A 109 -10.53 -10.26 3.57
N ILE A 110 -9.94 -9.11 3.95
CA ILE A 110 -8.49 -8.96 4.07
C ILE A 110 -8.05 -9.60 5.38
N ILE A 111 -7.29 -10.70 5.28
CA ILE A 111 -6.75 -11.43 6.42
C ILE A 111 -5.34 -10.97 6.77
N ALA A 112 -4.54 -10.68 5.75
CA ALA A 112 -3.18 -10.22 5.94
C ALA A 112 -2.76 -9.18 4.91
N LEU A 113 -1.79 -8.36 5.31
CA LEU A 113 -1.16 -7.34 4.50
C LEU A 113 0.36 -7.52 4.52
N LEU A 114 0.98 -7.44 3.34
CA LEU A 114 2.43 -7.36 3.22
C LEU A 114 2.80 -6.06 2.50
N GLU A 115 3.66 -5.27 3.14
CA GLU A 115 4.12 -4.00 2.60
C GLU A 115 5.64 -3.93 2.56
N ILE A 116 6.19 -3.52 1.41
CA ILE A 116 7.60 -3.23 1.23
C ILE A 116 7.78 -1.72 1.37
N VAL A 117 8.52 -1.30 2.38
CA VAL A 117 8.77 0.12 2.65
C VAL A 117 9.51 0.76 1.49
N SER A 118 8.95 1.85 0.96
CA SER A 118 9.57 2.64 -0.10
C SER A 118 10.25 3.90 0.44
N PRO A 119 11.18 4.51 -0.28
CA PRO A 119 11.73 5.83 0.08
C PRO A 119 10.64 6.89 0.29
N GLY A 120 9.52 6.77 -0.43
CA GLY A 120 8.37 7.65 -0.31
C GLY A 120 7.74 7.61 1.09
N ASN A 121 7.66 6.45 1.71
CA ASN A 121 7.13 6.28 3.08
C ASN A 121 7.98 7.04 4.11
N LYS A 122 9.29 7.10 3.89
CA LYS A 122 10.25 7.76 4.79
C LYS A 122 10.64 9.18 4.35
N SER A 123 10.06 9.74 3.28
CA SER A 123 10.51 10.98 2.64
C SER A 123 10.41 12.21 3.55
N HIS A 124 9.34 12.32 4.34
CA HIS A 124 9.16 13.38 5.34
C HIS A 124 8.24 12.91 6.48
N ARG A 125 8.21 13.69 7.58
CA ARG A 125 7.48 13.33 8.81
C ARG A 125 6.01 12.98 8.58
N GLY A 126 5.31 13.74 7.75
CA GLY A 126 3.90 13.50 7.47
C GLY A 126 3.66 12.15 6.81
N ARG A 127 4.44 11.81 5.75
CA ARG A 127 4.32 10.52 5.07
C ARG A 127 4.69 9.34 5.95
N PHE A 128 5.72 9.51 6.75
CA PHE A 128 6.12 8.47 7.69
C PHE A 128 5.03 8.24 8.74
N ARG A 129 4.46 9.32 9.28
CA ARG A 129 3.35 9.24 10.24
C ARG A 129 2.12 8.58 9.62
N GLU A 130 1.69 9.00 8.42
CA GLU A 130 0.59 8.37 7.68
C GLU A 130 0.82 6.85 7.50
N PHE A 131 2.05 6.46 7.19
CA PHE A 131 2.43 5.05 7.06
C PHE A 131 2.27 4.28 8.37
N ILE A 132 2.74 4.84 9.50
CA ILE A 132 2.63 4.21 10.82
C ILE A 132 1.18 4.14 11.29
N GLU A 133 0.40 5.21 11.11
CA GLU A 133 -1.03 5.26 11.45
C GLU A 133 -1.81 4.22 10.65
N LYS A 134 -1.51 4.06 9.35
CA LYS A 134 -2.10 3.01 8.52
C LYS A 134 -1.77 1.61 9.05
N ALA A 135 -0.51 1.35 9.39
CA ALA A 135 -0.08 0.06 9.92
C ALA A 135 -0.80 -0.25 11.25
N ALA A 136 -0.86 0.72 12.17
CA ALA A 136 -1.56 0.58 13.45
C ALA A 136 -3.06 0.32 13.24
N TRP A 137 -3.69 1.03 12.30
CA TRP A 137 -5.09 0.84 11.97
C TRP A 137 -5.39 -0.59 11.47
N PHE A 138 -4.57 -1.16 10.58
CA PHE A 138 -4.76 -2.54 10.12
C PHE A 138 -4.63 -3.55 11.27
N LEU A 139 -3.68 -3.33 12.17
CA LEU A 139 -3.51 -4.18 13.35
C LEU A 139 -4.72 -4.08 14.31
N ASP A 140 -5.29 -2.89 14.48
CA ASP A 140 -6.53 -2.68 15.24
C ASP A 140 -7.72 -3.42 14.61
N GLN A 141 -7.77 -3.48 13.26
CA GLN A 141 -8.77 -4.26 12.52
C GLN A 141 -8.46 -5.78 12.50
N ARG A 142 -7.49 -6.24 13.28
CA ARG A 142 -7.04 -7.65 13.35
C ARG A 142 -6.50 -8.24 12.04
N VAL A 143 -6.02 -7.38 11.16
CA VAL A 143 -5.34 -7.81 9.93
C VAL A 143 -3.88 -8.12 10.25
N GLN A 144 -3.44 -9.33 9.92
CA GLN A 144 -2.03 -9.74 10.05
C GLN A 144 -1.16 -8.82 9.20
N LEU A 145 -0.05 -8.33 9.75
CA LEU A 145 0.78 -7.36 9.05
C LEU A 145 2.23 -7.82 8.93
N SER A 146 2.73 -7.89 7.69
CA SER A 146 4.14 -8.11 7.40
C SER A 146 4.75 -6.90 6.72
N ILE A 147 5.88 -6.42 7.24
CA ILE A 147 6.59 -5.25 6.70
C ILE A 147 8.02 -5.62 6.38
N ILE A 148 8.46 -5.28 5.18
CA ILE A 148 9.84 -5.42 4.73
C ILE A 148 10.44 -4.03 4.57
N ASP A 149 11.39 -3.68 5.42
CA ASP A 149 12.13 -2.41 5.37
C ASP A 149 13.58 -2.67 4.96
N LEU A 150 13.94 -2.22 3.76
CA LEU A 150 15.26 -2.36 3.18
C LEU A 150 16.18 -1.16 3.48
N PHE A 151 15.66 -0.16 4.19
CA PHE A 151 16.38 1.06 4.53
C PHE A 151 16.82 1.07 5.98
N PRO A 152 18.02 1.61 6.27
CA PRO A 152 18.46 1.76 7.65
C PRO A 152 17.56 2.72 8.42
N PRO A 153 17.56 2.63 9.75
CA PRO A 153 16.99 3.66 10.62
C PRO A 153 17.54 5.05 10.28
N SER A 154 16.71 6.07 10.43
CA SER A 154 17.03 7.46 10.15
C SER A 154 16.69 8.36 11.35
N SER A 155 16.96 9.66 11.24
CA SER A 155 16.54 10.61 12.26
C SER A 155 15.01 10.67 12.48
N ARG A 156 14.22 10.17 11.54
CA ARG A 156 12.75 10.12 11.63
C ARG A 156 12.26 8.84 12.31
N ASP A 157 13.03 7.77 12.18
CA ASP A 157 12.77 6.46 12.74
C ASP A 157 14.02 5.89 13.42
N PRO A 158 14.52 6.52 14.50
CA PRO A 158 15.78 6.13 15.13
C PRO A 158 15.79 4.68 15.64
N ASN A 159 14.61 4.15 15.95
CA ASN A 159 14.40 2.75 16.32
C ASN A 159 13.87 1.89 15.14
N GLY A 160 14.00 2.38 13.91
CA GLY A 160 13.46 1.74 12.72
C GLY A 160 11.93 1.80 12.63
N VAL A 161 11.39 1.28 11.54
CA VAL A 161 9.93 1.24 11.31
C VAL A 161 9.22 0.45 12.41
N HIS A 162 9.80 -0.68 12.86
CA HIS A 162 9.22 -1.47 13.93
C HIS A 162 9.06 -0.67 15.22
N GLY A 163 10.11 0.04 15.66
CA GLY A 163 10.01 0.86 16.87
C GLY A 163 8.97 1.96 16.78
N ALA A 164 8.72 2.49 15.57
CA ALA A 164 7.68 3.48 15.35
C ALA A 164 6.26 2.88 15.40
N ILE A 165 6.06 1.68 14.81
CA ILE A 165 4.78 0.95 14.88
C ILE A 165 4.53 0.50 16.31
N TRP A 166 5.55 -0.11 16.98
CA TRP A 166 5.44 -0.58 18.35
C TRP A 166 4.96 0.53 19.28
N LYS A 167 5.56 1.71 19.16
CA LYS A 167 5.13 2.88 19.94
C LYS A 167 3.69 3.34 19.64
N ALA A 168 3.17 3.03 18.47
CA ALA A 168 1.80 3.41 18.09
C ALA A 168 0.74 2.42 18.62
N ILE A 169 1.14 1.16 18.86
CA ILE A 169 0.21 0.08 19.27
C ILE A 169 0.44 -0.43 20.71
N SER A 170 1.51 -0.01 21.37
CA SER A 170 1.89 -0.47 22.69
C SER A 170 2.52 0.66 23.51
N ASP A 171 2.25 0.66 24.81
CA ASP A 171 2.89 1.56 25.77
C ASP A 171 4.25 1.03 26.27
N GLU A 172 4.65 -0.19 25.84
CA GLU A 172 5.90 -0.78 26.22
C GLU A 172 7.09 -0.14 25.50
N PRO A 173 8.24 0.06 26.19
CA PRO A 173 9.42 0.61 25.58
C PRO A 173 10.03 -0.39 24.58
N TYR A 174 10.33 0.09 23.38
CA TYR A 174 11.06 -0.67 22.38
C TYR A 174 12.50 -0.15 22.24
N SER A 175 13.46 -1.05 22.18
CA SER A 175 14.84 -0.76 21.83
C SER A 175 15.32 -1.68 20.71
N LEU A 176 16.03 -1.10 19.74
CA LEU A 176 16.65 -1.89 18.66
C LEU A 176 17.58 -2.94 19.24
N PRO A 177 17.54 -4.20 18.73
CA PRO A 177 18.55 -5.19 19.04
C PRO A 177 19.95 -4.68 18.71
N ARG A 178 20.94 -5.00 19.55
CA ARG A 178 22.34 -4.57 19.35
C ARG A 178 22.88 -5.05 18.01
N GLY A 179 23.61 -4.19 17.31
CA GLY A 179 24.24 -4.46 16.00
C GLY A 179 23.75 -3.50 14.92
N LYS A 180 24.53 -3.39 13.82
CA LYS A 180 24.15 -2.57 12.66
C LYS A 180 23.07 -3.29 11.86
N LYS A 181 21.82 -2.99 12.12
CA LYS A 181 20.66 -3.53 11.40
C LYS A 181 20.22 -2.52 10.34
N ASN A 182 20.57 -2.77 9.09
CA ASN A 182 20.24 -1.89 7.96
C ASN A 182 18.96 -2.32 7.25
N ARG A 183 18.37 -3.45 7.65
CA ARG A 183 17.18 -4.04 7.04
C ARG A 183 16.38 -4.77 8.09
N THR A 184 15.07 -4.74 7.93
CA THR A 184 14.16 -5.36 8.90
C THR A 184 13.03 -6.06 8.15
N ILE A 185 12.70 -7.28 8.61
CA ILE A 185 11.46 -7.95 8.24
C ILE A 185 10.69 -8.16 9.53
N LEU A 186 9.44 -7.77 9.54
CA LEU A 186 8.55 -7.80 10.69
C LEU A 186 7.29 -8.55 10.32
N SER A 187 6.76 -9.30 11.26
CA SER A 187 5.40 -9.85 11.16
C SER A 187 4.71 -9.64 12.51
N TYR A 188 3.48 -9.14 12.43
CA TYR A 188 2.59 -8.97 13.56
C TYR A 188 1.43 -9.95 13.39
N GLU A 189 1.26 -10.80 14.41
CA GLU A 189 0.10 -11.66 14.52
C GLU A 189 -0.90 -11.01 15.45
N CYS A 190 -2.12 -10.84 14.95
CA CYS A 190 -3.24 -10.42 15.76
C CYS A 190 -3.82 -11.68 16.42
N GLY A 191 -3.76 -11.79 17.75
CA GLY A 191 -4.37 -12.90 18.48
C GLY A 191 -5.86 -13.02 18.17
N MET A 192 -6.32 -14.26 17.98
CA MET A 192 -7.74 -14.59 17.87
C MET A 192 -8.49 -14.30 19.16
#